data_ff89a9b98305b02775957efd4838bbcf
#
_entry.id   ff89a9b98305b02775957efd4838bbcf
#
_cell.length_a   1.000
_cell.length_b   1.000
_cell.length_c   1.000
_cell.angle_alpha   90.00
_cell.angle_beta   90.00
_cell.angle_gamma   90.00
#
_symmetry.space_group_name_H-M   'P 1'
#
loop_
_entity.id
_entity.type
_entity.pdbx_description
1 polymer ?
#
loop_
_entity_poly.entity_id
_entity_poly.type
_entity_poly.pdbx_seq_one_letter_code
_entity_poly.pdbx_strand_id
1 'polypeptide(L)'
;TSGTSGTSGTSGTSGTSGTSGTSGTSGTGGTSGTSGTPGTNGIISSVGAVVMAAGATISEANPPGVGNGVTTGLGNTVTGVGTIIRDTSNAVSNGIGQTGFTANPVGTTVAGLGSIVGSVSNPVAGLGDTVKALGTGPLSPLAPLTTPVGGLLDTVSGGIKTGGTMLGSALSSAPVQQTTQAISTAITPLVTTVGQVTQQVGTATGLGQPVAGLLGQIGGAITSAGWKVTSTSPQPLVGGVGGLVRAVGNTVTNVGGLVNPSGANGAVPVAGLVTSVVGGMPATVHNGSATGADGGSPLGALANPLAPITGLVGGLLGGVAGK
;
A
#
# COMPACT_ATOMS: atom_id res chain seq x y z
N THR A 1 -6.92 -47.57 31.35
CA THR A 1 -7.00 -47.39 29.92
C THR A 1 -7.02 -45.91 29.59
N SER A 2 -5.92 -45.48 29.07
CA SER A 2 -5.42 -44.19 28.86
C SER A 2 -6.27 -43.30 27.93
N GLY A 3 -6.70 -42.16 28.44
CA GLY A 3 -7.16 -41.08 27.60
C GLY A 3 -5.98 -40.33 26.98
N THR A 4 -5.97 -40.19 25.68
CA THR A 4 -5.04 -39.37 24.94
C THR A 4 -5.28 -37.90 25.27
N SER A 5 -4.30 -37.31 25.89
CA SER A 5 -4.25 -35.86 26.10
C SER A 5 -4.21 -35.15 24.73
N GLY A 6 -5.15 -34.23 24.54
CA GLY A 6 -5.15 -33.34 23.39
C GLY A 6 -3.86 -32.53 23.35
N THR A 7 -3.22 -32.55 22.19
CA THR A 7 -2.11 -31.69 21.88
C THR A 7 -2.55 -30.24 22.00
N SER A 8 -1.96 -29.53 22.95
CA SER A 8 -2.05 -28.09 23.04
C SER A 8 -1.62 -27.49 21.71
N GLY A 9 -2.49 -26.67 21.15
CA GLY A 9 -2.18 -25.92 19.95
C GLY A 9 -0.91 -25.13 20.16
N THR A 10 0.04 -25.33 19.27
CA THR A 10 1.22 -24.48 19.13
C THR A 10 0.74 -23.05 19.00
N SER A 11 1.09 -22.24 19.99
CA SER A 11 0.97 -20.79 19.89
C SER A 11 1.60 -20.37 18.56
N GLY A 12 0.80 -19.73 17.72
CA GLY A 12 1.27 -19.22 16.46
C GLY A 12 2.49 -18.37 16.71
N THR A 13 3.59 -18.76 16.11
CA THR A 13 4.76 -17.92 15.94
C THR A 13 4.24 -16.59 15.40
N SER A 14 4.43 -15.53 16.15
CA SER A 14 4.26 -14.17 15.69
C SER A 14 4.91 -14.10 14.33
N GLY A 15 4.10 -13.82 13.31
CA GLY A 15 4.58 -13.77 11.93
C GLY A 15 5.77 -12.85 11.92
N THR A 16 6.93 -13.38 11.63
CA THR A 16 8.05 -12.61 11.14
C THR A 16 7.45 -11.64 10.15
N SER A 17 7.64 -10.36 10.41
CA SER A 17 7.32 -9.28 9.49
C SER A 17 7.74 -9.76 8.13
N GLY A 18 6.75 -10.00 7.27
CA GLY A 18 6.98 -10.70 6.03
C GLY A 18 8.13 -10.02 5.35
N THR A 19 9.22 -10.73 5.17
CA THR A 19 10.12 -10.47 4.08
C THR A 19 9.21 -10.09 2.95
N SER A 20 9.35 -8.87 2.47
CA SER A 20 8.60 -8.32 1.35
C SER A 20 8.44 -9.44 0.37
N GLY A 21 7.23 -9.99 0.35
CA GLY A 21 7.00 -11.25 -0.31
C GLY A 21 7.54 -11.10 -1.69
N THR A 22 8.44 -11.99 -2.04
CA THR A 22 8.64 -12.33 -3.43
C THR A 22 7.29 -12.18 -4.05
N SER A 23 7.15 -11.14 -4.83
CA SER A 23 5.97 -10.69 -5.53
C SER A 23 4.88 -11.75 -5.48
N GLY A 24 4.00 -11.63 -4.49
CA GLY A 24 2.82 -12.43 -4.56
C GLY A 24 2.35 -12.20 -5.97
N THR A 25 2.39 -13.23 -6.79
CA THR A 25 1.60 -13.31 -7.98
C THR A 25 0.35 -12.57 -7.63
N SER A 26 0.15 -11.45 -8.25
CA SER A 26 -0.91 -10.48 -8.03
C SER A 26 -2.08 -11.19 -7.40
N GLY A 27 -2.32 -10.93 -6.12
CA GLY A 27 -3.25 -11.77 -5.43
C GLY A 27 -4.49 -11.91 -6.28
N THR A 28 -4.64 -13.07 -6.87
CA THR A 28 -5.92 -13.67 -7.02
C THR A 28 -6.55 -13.41 -5.69
N GLY A 29 -7.46 -12.43 -5.64
CA GLY A 29 -8.05 -11.81 -4.49
C GLY A 29 -7.60 -12.52 -3.23
N GLY A 30 -6.72 -11.90 -2.43
CA GLY A 30 -6.06 -12.58 -1.34
C GLY A 30 -7.07 -13.48 -0.67
N THR A 31 -6.88 -14.77 -0.84
CA THR A 31 -7.53 -15.72 0.02
C THR A 31 -7.09 -15.27 1.37
N SER A 32 -8.03 -14.68 2.08
CA SER A 32 -7.91 -14.19 3.42
C SER A 32 -6.86 -14.97 4.19
N GLY A 33 -5.66 -14.42 4.25
CA GLY A 33 -4.82 -14.70 5.39
C GLY A 33 -5.69 -14.29 6.56
N THR A 34 -6.09 -15.26 7.32
CA THR A 34 -6.86 -15.09 8.54
C THR A 34 -6.26 -13.93 9.30
N SER A 35 -7.04 -12.87 9.50
CA SER A 35 -6.76 -11.70 10.34
C SER A 35 -5.82 -10.62 9.81
N GLY A 36 -5.60 -10.49 8.53
CA GLY A 36 -5.11 -9.25 7.97
C GLY A 36 -6.22 -8.63 7.14
N THR A 37 -6.63 -7.42 7.45
CA THR A 37 -7.47 -6.65 6.53
C THR A 37 -6.78 -6.66 5.17
N PRO A 38 -7.43 -7.12 4.10
CA PRO A 38 -6.77 -7.19 2.80
C PRO A 38 -6.23 -5.80 2.48
N GLY A 39 -4.94 -5.71 2.17
CA GLY A 39 -4.34 -4.46 1.74
C GLY A 39 -5.18 -3.92 0.60
N THR A 40 -5.68 -2.70 0.73
CA THR A 40 -6.43 -2.06 -0.34
C THR A 40 -5.45 -1.76 -1.46
N ASN A 41 -5.57 -2.50 -2.56
CA ASN A 41 -4.85 -2.14 -3.77
C ASN A 41 -5.38 -0.78 -4.22
N GLY A 42 -4.55 0.25 -4.13
CA GLY A 42 -4.86 1.54 -4.71
C GLY A 42 -4.69 1.50 -6.23
N ILE A 43 -5.10 2.56 -6.89
CA ILE A 43 -4.97 2.67 -8.34
C ILE A 43 -3.50 2.54 -8.76
N ILE A 44 -2.59 3.27 -8.11
CA ILE A 44 -1.16 3.28 -8.46
C ILE A 44 -0.51 1.91 -8.22
N SER A 45 -0.75 1.29 -7.06
CA SER A 45 -0.21 -0.05 -6.77
C SER A 45 -0.76 -1.12 -7.72
N SER A 46 -2.03 -0.97 -8.16
CA SER A 46 -2.64 -1.86 -9.15
C SER A 46 -2.03 -1.68 -10.54
N VAL A 47 -1.68 -0.46 -10.94
CA VAL A 47 -0.91 -0.22 -12.18
C VAL A 47 0.45 -0.94 -12.09
N GLY A 48 1.16 -0.81 -10.98
CA GLY A 48 2.40 -1.56 -10.75
C GLY A 48 2.19 -3.08 -10.89
N ALA A 49 1.10 -3.62 -10.34
CA ALA A 49 0.75 -5.04 -10.47
C ALA A 49 0.47 -5.46 -11.94
N VAL A 50 -0.23 -4.62 -12.72
CA VAL A 50 -0.45 -4.87 -14.16
C VAL A 50 0.88 -4.90 -14.91
N VAL A 51 1.78 -3.95 -14.63
CA VAL A 51 3.11 -3.91 -15.27
C VAL A 51 3.93 -5.15 -14.90
N MET A 52 3.92 -5.56 -13.63
CA MET A 52 4.59 -6.80 -13.21
C MET A 52 4.00 -8.04 -13.88
N ALA A 53 2.67 -8.11 -14.00
CA ALA A 53 2.00 -9.22 -14.69
C ALA A 53 2.34 -9.25 -16.19
N ALA A 54 2.46 -8.09 -16.84
CA ALA A 54 2.94 -7.99 -18.22
C ALA A 54 4.39 -8.50 -18.35
N GLY A 55 5.26 -8.14 -17.40
CA GLY A 55 6.64 -8.65 -17.35
C GLY A 55 6.68 -10.17 -17.16
N ALA A 56 5.86 -10.74 -16.31
CA ALA A 56 5.74 -12.19 -16.13
C ALA A 56 5.30 -12.88 -17.43
N THR A 57 4.29 -12.31 -18.11
CA THR A 57 3.83 -12.84 -19.40
C THR A 57 4.93 -12.81 -20.47
N ILE A 58 5.77 -11.75 -20.48
CA ILE A 58 6.93 -11.67 -21.39
C ILE A 58 7.98 -12.72 -21.03
N SER A 59 8.25 -12.92 -19.72
CA SER A 59 9.20 -13.94 -19.27
C SER A 59 8.82 -15.34 -19.68
N GLU A 60 7.54 -15.65 -19.68
CA GLU A 60 6.98 -16.96 -20.02
C GLU A 60 6.83 -17.14 -21.56
N ALA A 61 6.91 -16.05 -22.31
CA ALA A 61 6.83 -16.10 -23.78
C ALA A 61 8.01 -16.88 -24.35
N ASN A 62 7.72 -17.80 -25.25
CA ASN A 62 8.73 -18.60 -25.95
C ASN A 62 8.61 -18.45 -27.48
N PRO A 63 8.92 -17.26 -28.01
CA PRO A 63 8.83 -17.04 -29.45
C PRO A 63 9.92 -17.84 -30.20
N PRO A 64 9.59 -18.42 -31.35
CA PRO A 64 10.57 -19.15 -32.16
C PRO A 64 11.76 -18.27 -32.52
N GLY A 65 12.97 -18.81 -32.34
CA GLY A 65 14.21 -18.10 -32.69
C GLY A 65 14.72 -17.11 -31.63
N VAL A 66 14.01 -16.90 -30.54
CA VAL A 66 14.48 -16.09 -29.40
C VAL A 66 14.80 -17.02 -28.24
N GLY A 67 15.99 -16.91 -27.67
CA GLY A 67 16.37 -17.71 -26.49
C GLY A 67 15.55 -17.31 -25.28
N ASN A 68 15.13 -18.29 -24.46
CA ASN A 68 14.35 -18.04 -23.23
C ASN A 68 15.02 -17.05 -22.27
N GLY A 69 16.35 -16.96 -22.26
CA GLY A 69 17.07 -15.97 -21.46
C GLY A 69 16.77 -14.53 -21.85
N VAL A 70 16.54 -14.27 -23.13
CA VAL A 70 16.19 -12.93 -23.63
C VAL A 70 14.79 -12.53 -23.15
N THR A 71 13.81 -13.41 -23.31
CA THR A 71 12.43 -13.15 -22.85
C THR A 71 12.35 -13.03 -21.34
N THR A 72 13.07 -13.87 -20.61
CA THR A 72 13.18 -13.79 -19.16
C THR A 72 13.81 -12.45 -18.72
N GLY A 73 14.92 -12.04 -19.33
CA GLY A 73 15.58 -10.77 -19.00
C GLY A 73 14.70 -9.54 -19.30
N LEU A 74 14.03 -9.54 -20.46
CA LEU A 74 13.06 -8.49 -20.82
C LEU A 74 11.87 -8.47 -19.84
N GLY A 75 11.32 -9.63 -19.50
CA GLY A 75 10.24 -9.73 -18.55
C GLY A 75 10.65 -9.26 -17.15
N ASN A 76 11.88 -9.59 -16.71
CA ASN A 76 12.46 -9.07 -15.46
C ASN A 76 12.61 -7.54 -15.49
N THR A 77 13.01 -6.98 -16.62
CA THR A 77 13.09 -5.52 -16.82
C THR A 77 11.73 -4.88 -16.62
N VAL A 78 10.69 -5.39 -17.26
CA VAL A 78 9.31 -4.86 -17.14
C VAL A 78 8.78 -5.07 -15.72
N THR A 79 9.00 -6.24 -15.12
CA THR A 79 8.64 -6.53 -13.74
C THR A 79 9.33 -5.55 -12.77
N GLY A 80 10.61 -5.24 -13.03
CA GLY A 80 11.37 -4.25 -12.26
C GLY A 80 10.74 -2.86 -12.31
N VAL A 81 10.24 -2.42 -13.47
CA VAL A 81 9.49 -1.16 -13.58
C VAL A 81 8.21 -1.20 -12.73
N GLY A 82 7.46 -2.29 -12.77
CA GLY A 82 6.28 -2.48 -11.92
C GLY A 82 6.62 -2.42 -10.42
N THR A 83 7.78 -2.94 -10.03
CA THR A 83 8.29 -2.86 -8.65
C THR A 83 8.56 -1.42 -8.23
N ILE A 84 9.16 -0.59 -9.09
CA ILE A 84 9.39 0.83 -8.81
C ILE A 84 8.05 1.54 -8.55
N ILE A 85 7.04 1.30 -9.38
CA ILE A 85 5.70 1.88 -9.21
C ILE A 85 5.11 1.46 -7.85
N ARG A 86 5.27 0.20 -7.49
CA ARG A 86 4.78 -0.35 -6.23
C ARG A 86 5.51 0.22 -5.02
N ASP A 87 6.83 0.37 -5.07
CA ASP A 87 7.64 0.94 -4.00
C ASP A 87 7.33 2.43 -3.81
N THR A 88 7.09 3.16 -4.91
CA THR A 88 6.59 4.53 -4.86
C THR A 88 5.23 4.60 -4.16
N SER A 89 4.33 3.70 -4.51
CA SER A 89 3.03 3.56 -3.86
C SER A 89 3.18 3.29 -2.36
N ASN A 90 4.03 2.35 -1.98
CA ASN A 90 4.28 1.99 -0.58
C ASN A 90 4.89 3.16 0.22
N ALA A 91 5.84 3.88 -0.35
CA ALA A 91 6.47 5.03 0.31
C ALA A 91 5.43 6.12 0.64
N VAL A 92 4.55 6.44 -0.30
CA VAL A 92 3.48 7.43 -0.10
C VAL A 92 2.42 6.90 0.87
N SER A 93 1.99 5.66 0.71
CA SER A 93 0.95 5.06 1.55
C SER A 93 1.37 4.91 3.01
N ASN A 94 2.60 4.44 3.25
CA ASN A 94 3.14 4.27 4.60
C ASN A 94 3.52 5.59 5.26
N GLY A 95 3.73 6.64 4.46
CA GLY A 95 4.04 7.97 4.94
C GLY A 95 2.80 8.88 4.96
N ILE A 96 2.61 9.69 3.93
CA ILE A 96 1.53 10.68 3.85
C ILE A 96 0.15 10.01 3.94
N GLY A 97 -0.02 8.80 3.43
CA GLY A 97 -1.25 8.01 3.58
C GLY A 97 -1.59 7.65 5.03
N GLN A 98 -0.64 7.77 5.96
CA GLN A 98 -0.84 7.55 7.39
C GLN A 98 -0.91 8.87 8.17
N THR A 99 -1.23 9.99 7.51
CA THR A 99 -1.38 11.29 8.18
C THR A 99 -2.49 11.22 9.23
N GLY A 100 -2.16 11.59 10.45
CA GLY A 100 -3.05 11.47 11.61
C GLY A 100 -2.88 10.18 12.43
N PHE A 101 -2.14 9.18 11.92
CA PHE A 101 -1.85 7.92 12.62
C PHE A 101 -0.37 7.78 12.99
N THR A 102 0.53 8.25 12.15
CA THR A 102 1.97 8.24 12.42
C THR A 102 2.43 9.61 12.86
N ALA A 103 3.42 9.62 13.75
CA ALA A 103 3.98 10.87 14.25
C ALA A 103 4.73 11.65 13.17
N ASN A 104 5.37 10.97 12.21
CA ASN A 104 6.17 11.58 11.15
C ASN A 104 5.84 10.99 9.77
N PRO A 105 4.64 11.26 9.21
CA PRO A 105 4.26 10.75 7.90
C PRO A 105 5.15 11.27 6.77
N VAL A 106 5.59 12.52 6.84
CA VAL A 106 6.50 13.10 5.84
C VAL A 106 7.86 12.41 5.89
N GLY A 107 8.41 12.20 7.09
CA GLY A 107 9.68 11.49 7.26
C GLY A 107 9.66 10.07 6.74
N THR A 108 8.58 9.34 6.95
CA THR A 108 8.38 8.00 6.41
C THR A 108 8.33 8.00 4.87
N THR A 109 7.61 8.95 4.27
CA THR A 109 7.59 9.10 2.80
C THR A 109 8.98 9.39 2.25
N VAL A 110 9.70 10.34 2.88
CA VAL A 110 11.04 10.74 2.45
C VAL A 110 12.03 9.59 2.59
N ALA A 111 12.00 8.85 3.69
CA ALA A 111 12.84 7.66 3.88
C ALA A 111 12.58 6.58 2.81
N GLY A 112 11.33 6.45 2.36
CA GLY A 112 10.93 5.55 1.28
C GLY A 112 11.59 5.83 -0.08
N LEU A 113 12.09 7.05 -0.31
CA LEU A 113 12.82 7.39 -1.55
C LEU A 113 14.06 6.53 -1.74
N GLY A 114 14.72 6.13 -0.66
CA GLY A 114 15.85 5.21 -0.73
C GLY A 114 15.48 3.85 -1.34
N SER A 115 14.34 3.30 -0.95
CA SER A 115 13.80 2.06 -1.54
C SER A 115 13.44 2.24 -3.01
N ILE A 116 12.81 3.36 -3.38
CA ILE A 116 12.45 3.66 -4.78
C ILE A 116 13.70 3.72 -5.65
N VAL A 117 14.74 4.45 -5.20
CA VAL A 117 16.02 4.52 -5.92
C VAL A 117 16.66 3.14 -6.01
N GLY A 118 16.67 2.37 -4.91
CA GLY A 118 17.19 1.01 -4.89
C GLY A 118 16.48 0.09 -5.88
N SER A 119 15.17 0.22 -6.05
CA SER A 119 14.36 -0.60 -6.96
C SER A 119 14.68 -0.37 -8.43
N VAL A 120 15.26 0.80 -8.79
CA VAL A 120 15.74 1.05 -10.17
C VAL A 120 16.84 0.05 -10.58
N SER A 121 17.51 -0.56 -9.61
CA SER A 121 18.46 -1.64 -9.88
C SER A 121 17.83 -2.85 -10.59
N ASN A 122 16.55 -3.16 -10.30
CA ASN A 122 15.90 -4.35 -10.83
C ASN A 122 15.76 -4.34 -12.37
N PRO A 123 15.19 -3.29 -13.01
CA PRO A 123 15.13 -3.25 -14.46
C PRO A 123 16.53 -3.18 -15.10
N VAL A 124 17.51 -2.55 -14.46
CA VAL A 124 18.89 -2.51 -14.98
C VAL A 124 19.52 -3.90 -14.95
N ALA A 125 19.32 -4.68 -13.89
CA ALA A 125 19.75 -6.07 -13.82
C ALA A 125 19.06 -6.92 -14.90
N GLY A 126 17.74 -6.76 -15.09
CA GLY A 126 17.01 -7.46 -16.15
C GLY A 126 17.52 -7.15 -17.56
N LEU A 127 17.92 -5.91 -17.81
CA LEU A 127 18.61 -5.54 -19.06
C LEU A 127 19.98 -6.23 -19.17
N GLY A 128 20.74 -6.32 -18.08
CA GLY A 128 22.01 -7.05 -18.02
C GLY A 128 21.85 -8.52 -18.38
N ASP A 129 20.83 -9.16 -17.80
CA ASP A 129 20.48 -10.56 -18.12
C ASP A 129 20.05 -10.72 -19.57
N THR A 130 19.26 -9.79 -20.10
CA THR A 130 18.86 -9.78 -21.52
C THR A 130 20.07 -9.71 -22.44
N VAL A 131 21.00 -8.79 -22.16
CA VAL A 131 22.22 -8.61 -22.96
C VAL A 131 23.11 -9.86 -22.92
N LYS A 132 23.30 -10.46 -21.74
CA LYS A 132 24.05 -11.72 -21.62
C LYS A 132 23.37 -12.84 -22.40
N ALA A 133 22.07 -12.95 -22.32
CA ALA A 133 21.29 -13.98 -23.01
C ALA A 133 21.38 -13.86 -24.53
N LEU A 134 21.54 -12.65 -25.08
CA LEU A 134 21.80 -12.44 -26.52
C LEU A 134 23.10 -13.09 -26.98
N GLY A 135 24.08 -13.29 -26.10
CA GLY A 135 25.34 -14.01 -26.40
C GLY A 135 25.24 -15.52 -26.25
N THR A 136 24.03 -16.09 -26.12
CA THR A 136 23.81 -17.53 -25.95
C THR A 136 23.08 -18.14 -27.15
N GLY A 137 23.12 -19.46 -27.29
CA GLY A 137 22.46 -20.18 -28.38
C GLY A 137 23.00 -19.82 -29.78
N PRO A 138 22.14 -19.57 -30.78
CA PRO A 138 22.56 -19.27 -32.14
C PRO A 138 23.43 -18.00 -32.28
N LEU A 139 23.30 -17.07 -31.31
CA LEU A 139 24.03 -15.81 -31.26
C LEU A 139 25.28 -15.88 -30.38
N SER A 140 25.74 -17.09 -30.00
CA SER A 140 26.93 -17.26 -29.17
C SER A 140 28.21 -16.58 -29.71
N PRO A 141 28.40 -16.33 -31.00
CA PRO A 141 29.54 -15.53 -31.46
C PRO A 141 29.56 -14.09 -30.91
N LEU A 142 28.45 -13.58 -30.44
CA LEU A 142 28.35 -12.27 -29.78
C LEU A 142 28.73 -12.27 -28.31
N ALA A 143 28.90 -13.45 -27.70
CA ALA A 143 29.22 -13.59 -26.25
C ALA A 143 30.41 -12.74 -25.79
N PRO A 144 31.52 -12.59 -26.58
CA PRO A 144 32.62 -11.75 -26.14
C PRO A 144 32.25 -10.27 -25.95
N LEU A 145 31.21 -9.80 -26.59
CA LEU A 145 30.70 -8.44 -26.44
C LEU A 145 29.54 -8.35 -25.39
N THR A 146 28.61 -9.27 -25.47
CA THR A 146 27.40 -9.23 -24.65
C THR A 146 27.68 -9.57 -23.16
N THR A 147 28.62 -10.49 -22.90
CA THR A 147 28.96 -10.87 -21.51
C THR A 147 29.59 -9.71 -20.74
N PRO A 148 30.60 -8.98 -21.24
CA PRO A 148 31.14 -7.82 -20.54
C PRO A 148 30.13 -6.68 -20.37
N VAL A 149 29.31 -6.40 -21.40
CA VAL A 149 28.29 -5.35 -21.32
C VAL A 149 27.22 -5.72 -20.30
N GLY A 150 26.75 -6.95 -20.27
CA GLY A 150 25.81 -7.43 -19.26
C GLY A 150 26.42 -7.37 -17.85
N GLY A 151 27.68 -7.75 -17.69
CA GLY A 151 28.40 -7.63 -16.41
C GLY A 151 28.56 -6.17 -15.94
N LEU A 152 28.74 -5.23 -16.88
CA LEU A 152 28.75 -3.81 -16.57
C LEU A 152 27.38 -3.34 -16.04
N LEU A 153 26.27 -3.79 -16.68
CA LEU A 153 24.92 -3.49 -16.24
C LEU A 153 24.65 -4.05 -14.84
N ASP A 154 25.15 -5.25 -14.51
CA ASP A 154 25.03 -5.78 -13.14
C ASP A 154 25.80 -4.92 -12.13
N THR A 155 26.99 -4.47 -12.49
CA THR A 155 27.78 -3.57 -11.62
C THR A 155 27.03 -2.26 -11.39
N VAL A 156 26.44 -1.67 -12.44
CA VAL A 156 25.60 -0.46 -12.34
C VAL A 156 24.39 -0.72 -11.46
N SER A 157 23.70 -1.84 -11.67
CA SER A 157 22.56 -2.27 -10.84
C SER A 157 22.97 -2.38 -9.37
N GLY A 158 24.07 -3.03 -9.05
CA GLY A 158 24.64 -3.12 -7.70
C GLY A 158 24.92 -1.75 -7.10
N GLY A 159 25.50 -0.84 -7.88
CA GLY A 159 25.75 0.54 -7.49
C GLY A 159 24.47 1.32 -7.17
N ILE A 160 23.44 1.20 -8.01
CA ILE A 160 22.13 1.81 -7.77
C ILE A 160 21.50 1.29 -6.49
N LYS A 161 21.52 -0.02 -6.26
CA LYS A 161 20.98 -0.64 -5.06
C LYS A 161 21.68 -0.12 -3.80
N THR A 162 23.02 -0.07 -3.83
CA THR A 162 23.82 0.46 -2.72
C THR A 162 23.54 1.94 -2.49
N GLY A 163 23.47 2.74 -3.56
CA GLY A 163 23.11 4.16 -3.52
C GLY A 163 21.73 4.39 -2.92
N GLY A 164 20.75 3.58 -3.28
CA GLY A 164 19.40 3.61 -2.70
C GLY A 164 19.41 3.32 -1.19
N THR A 165 20.18 2.32 -0.76
CA THR A 165 20.34 2.01 0.68
C THR A 165 21.00 3.16 1.44
N MET A 166 22.06 3.73 0.89
CA MET A 166 22.76 4.88 1.50
C MET A 166 21.83 6.11 1.57
N LEU A 167 21.06 6.38 0.49
CA LEU A 167 20.08 7.44 0.47
C LEU A 167 19.01 7.23 1.54
N GLY A 168 18.44 6.02 1.63
CA GLY A 168 17.46 5.68 2.66
C GLY A 168 18.00 5.89 4.07
N SER A 169 19.23 5.48 4.33
CA SER A 169 19.92 5.70 5.63
C SER A 169 20.11 7.18 5.91
N ALA A 170 20.54 7.96 4.91
CA ALA A 170 20.72 9.40 5.06
C ALA A 170 19.38 10.11 5.33
N LEU A 171 18.33 9.76 4.61
CA LEU A 171 17.01 10.33 4.78
C LEU A 171 16.30 9.88 6.08
N SER A 172 16.71 8.76 6.65
CA SER A 172 16.28 8.27 7.96
C SER A 172 17.13 8.80 9.12
N SER A 173 18.14 9.63 8.86
CA SER A 173 19.01 10.20 9.88
C SER A 173 18.25 11.17 10.80
N ALA A 174 18.71 11.31 12.04
CA ALA A 174 18.05 12.13 13.05
C ALA A 174 17.79 13.58 12.61
N PRO A 175 18.72 14.31 11.96
CA PRO A 175 18.46 15.68 11.50
C PRO A 175 17.32 15.76 10.48
N VAL A 176 17.27 14.82 9.52
CA VAL A 176 16.20 14.78 8.50
C VAL A 176 14.88 14.42 9.16
N GLN A 177 14.89 13.44 10.07
CA GLN A 177 13.67 13.04 10.77
C GLN A 177 13.11 14.14 11.66
N GLN A 178 13.96 14.94 12.33
CA GLN A 178 13.52 16.10 13.11
C GLN A 178 12.87 17.16 12.24
N THR A 179 13.48 17.47 11.09
CA THR A 179 12.92 18.46 10.14
C THR A 179 11.59 17.98 9.58
N THR A 180 11.52 16.74 9.15
CA THR A 180 10.29 16.16 8.60
C THR A 180 9.20 15.98 9.67
N GLN A 181 9.59 15.75 10.94
CA GLN A 181 8.66 15.73 12.08
C GLN A 181 8.03 17.11 12.29
N ALA A 182 8.82 18.19 12.23
CA ALA A 182 8.28 19.54 12.35
C ALA A 182 7.27 19.85 11.23
N ILE A 183 7.59 19.44 9.99
CA ILE A 183 6.68 19.57 8.85
C ILE A 183 5.41 18.74 9.08
N SER A 184 5.56 17.50 9.52
CA SER A 184 4.44 16.58 9.81
C SER A 184 3.50 17.16 10.87
N THR A 185 4.07 17.74 11.93
CA THR A 185 3.31 18.38 13.00
C THR A 185 2.51 19.60 12.48
N ALA A 186 3.04 20.33 11.50
CA ALA A 186 2.32 21.44 10.90
C ALA A 186 1.23 21.00 9.91
N ILE A 187 1.49 19.94 9.13
CA ILE A 187 0.56 19.47 8.07
C ILE A 187 -0.59 18.63 8.64
N THR A 188 -0.34 17.80 9.64
CA THR A 188 -1.35 16.88 10.17
C THR A 188 -2.64 17.58 10.62
N PRO A 189 -2.61 18.69 11.40
CA PRO A 189 -3.81 19.42 11.77
C PRO A 189 -4.56 20.00 10.56
N LEU A 190 -3.84 20.47 9.53
CA LEU A 190 -4.47 21.03 8.33
C LEU A 190 -5.26 19.93 7.58
N VAL A 191 -4.67 18.76 7.39
CA VAL A 191 -5.32 17.65 6.70
C VAL A 191 -6.55 17.15 7.47
N THR A 192 -6.45 17.02 8.77
CA THR A 192 -7.59 16.61 9.62
C THR A 192 -8.70 17.66 9.63
N THR A 193 -8.34 18.95 9.71
CA THR A 193 -9.31 20.06 9.69
C THR A 193 -10.05 20.11 8.35
N VAL A 194 -9.36 19.99 7.22
CA VAL A 194 -10.00 19.94 5.90
C VAL A 194 -11.01 18.80 5.81
N GLY A 195 -10.65 17.62 6.27
CA GLY A 195 -11.57 16.48 6.31
C GLY A 195 -12.82 16.77 7.15
N GLN A 196 -12.64 17.30 8.36
CA GLN A 196 -13.73 17.62 9.28
C GLN A 196 -14.65 18.71 8.74
N VAL A 197 -14.09 19.80 8.18
CA VAL A 197 -14.88 20.89 7.60
C VAL A 197 -15.72 20.38 6.42
N THR A 198 -15.15 19.57 5.55
CA THR A 198 -15.89 18.99 4.43
C THR A 198 -17.05 18.13 4.90
N GLN A 199 -16.85 17.31 5.93
CA GLN A 199 -17.90 16.50 6.54
C GLN A 199 -18.96 17.33 7.27
N GLN A 200 -18.57 18.41 7.94
CA GLN A 200 -19.52 19.32 8.58
C GLN A 200 -20.42 19.99 7.53
N VAL A 201 -19.87 20.40 6.40
CA VAL A 201 -20.68 20.94 5.29
C VAL A 201 -21.63 19.86 4.76
N GLY A 202 -21.14 18.63 4.54
CA GLY A 202 -21.98 17.51 4.12
C GLY A 202 -23.14 17.22 5.09
N THR A 203 -22.86 17.28 6.38
CA THR A 203 -23.85 17.07 7.45
C THR A 203 -24.83 18.24 7.54
N ALA A 204 -24.32 19.49 7.52
CA ALA A 204 -25.15 20.69 7.64
C ALA A 204 -26.09 20.90 6.46
N THR A 205 -25.67 20.50 5.25
CA THR A 205 -26.51 20.55 4.05
C THR A 205 -27.46 19.34 3.91
N GLY A 206 -27.29 18.32 4.72
CA GLY A 206 -28.02 17.04 4.59
C GLY A 206 -27.64 16.19 3.37
N LEU A 207 -26.68 16.67 2.55
CA LEU A 207 -26.26 15.99 1.31
C LEU A 207 -25.21 14.91 1.54
N GLY A 208 -24.56 14.91 2.70
CA GLY A 208 -23.44 14.00 2.98
C GLY A 208 -23.81 12.52 2.86
N GLN A 209 -24.94 12.10 3.46
CA GLN A 209 -25.41 10.71 3.37
C GLN A 209 -25.89 10.30 1.97
N PRO A 210 -26.76 11.06 1.29
CA PRO A 210 -27.20 10.70 -0.07
C PRO A 210 -26.02 10.59 -1.04
N VAL A 211 -25.08 11.54 -1.01
CA VAL A 211 -23.89 11.54 -1.89
C VAL A 211 -22.99 10.35 -1.57
N ALA A 212 -22.70 10.09 -0.30
CA ALA A 212 -21.88 8.93 0.09
C ALA A 212 -22.57 7.60 -0.29
N GLY A 213 -23.88 7.52 -0.16
CA GLY A 213 -24.67 6.35 -0.57
C GLY A 213 -24.60 6.09 -2.07
N LEU A 214 -24.73 7.11 -2.90
CA LEU A 214 -24.57 7.01 -4.35
C LEU A 214 -23.15 6.60 -4.74
N LEU A 215 -22.15 7.22 -4.15
CA LEU A 215 -20.74 6.88 -4.39
C LEU A 215 -20.43 5.44 -3.96
N GLY A 216 -21.00 4.98 -2.84
CA GLY A 216 -20.90 3.59 -2.40
C GLY A 216 -21.52 2.60 -3.39
N GLN A 217 -22.69 2.91 -3.95
CA GLN A 217 -23.36 2.06 -4.96
C GLN A 217 -22.55 2.02 -6.26
N ILE A 218 -22.10 3.17 -6.76
CA ILE A 218 -21.28 3.26 -7.98
C ILE A 218 -19.96 2.53 -7.77
N GLY A 219 -19.26 2.80 -6.66
CA GLY A 219 -17.99 2.15 -6.33
C GLY A 219 -18.16 0.64 -6.17
N GLY A 220 -19.25 0.19 -5.53
CA GLY A 220 -19.60 -1.22 -5.39
C GLY A 220 -19.86 -1.91 -6.75
N ALA A 221 -20.56 -1.24 -7.67
CA ALA A 221 -20.78 -1.73 -9.02
C ALA A 221 -19.47 -1.89 -9.80
N ILE A 222 -18.58 -0.88 -9.73
CA ILE A 222 -17.25 -0.92 -10.35
C ILE A 222 -16.41 -2.05 -9.74
N THR A 223 -16.40 -2.19 -8.43
CA THR A 223 -15.69 -3.27 -7.72
C THR A 223 -16.19 -4.64 -8.15
N SER A 224 -17.51 -4.81 -8.28
CA SER A 224 -18.12 -6.05 -8.76
C SER A 224 -17.75 -6.35 -10.21
N ALA A 225 -17.65 -5.33 -11.07
CA ALA A 225 -17.17 -5.49 -12.45
C ALA A 225 -15.68 -5.96 -12.44
N GLY A 226 -14.85 -5.40 -11.57
CA GLY A 226 -13.46 -5.83 -11.41
C GLY A 226 -13.33 -7.30 -10.96
N TRP A 227 -14.20 -7.76 -10.07
CA TRP A 227 -14.27 -9.19 -9.69
C TRP A 227 -14.63 -10.07 -10.87
N LYS A 228 -15.59 -9.67 -11.70
CA LYS A 228 -15.95 -10.41 -12.91
C LYS A 228 -14.78 -10.52 -13.88
N VAL A 229 -14.03 -9.42 -14.10
CA VAL A 229 -12.83 -9.45 -14.93
C VAL A 229 -11.80 -10.43 -14.37
N THR A 230 -11.53 -10.40 -13.07
CA THR A 230 -10.58 -11.31 -12.43
C THR A 230 -11.01 -12.77 -12.56
N SER A 231 -12.32 -13.07 -12.50
CA SER A 231 -12.84 -14.44 -12.60
C SER A 231 -12.92 -14.98 -14.03
N THR A 232 -12.74 -14.13 -15.05
CA THR A 232 -12.86 -14.54 -16.46
C THR A 232 -11.67 -15.36 -16.93
N SER A 233 -10.48 -15.12 -16.38
CA SER A 233 -9.26 -15.81 -16.80
C SER A 233 -8.26 -15.91 -15.66
N PRO A 234 -7.57 -17.05 -15.51
CA PRO A 234 -6.50 -17.22 -14.52
C PRO A 234 -5.21 -16.48 -14.88
N GLN A 235 -5.17 -15.79 -16.02
CA GLN A 235 -3.96 -15.11 -16.48
C GLN A 235 -3.62 -13.92 -15.57
N PRO A 236 -2.33 -13.75 -15.18
CA PRO A 236 -1.90 -12.69 -14.28
C PRO A 236 -2.26 -11.28 -14.76
N LEU A 237 -2.19 -11.04 -16.06
CA LEU A 237 -2.51 -9.75 -16.65
C LEU A 237 -4.00 -9.40 -16.48
N VAL A 238 -4.89 -10.37 -16.72
CA VAL A 238 -6.34 -10.18 -16.53
C VAL A 238 -6.66 -9.95 -15.06
N GLY A 239 -6.01 -10.70 -14.17
CA GLY A 239 -6.09 -10.49 -12.72
C GLY A 239 -5.65 -9.09 -12.30
N GLY A 240 -4.55 -8.59 -12.88
CA GLY A 240 -4.05 -7.24 -12.65
C GLY A 240 -5.04 -6.15 -13.09
N VAL A 241 -5.61 -6.29 -14.30
CA VAL A 241 -6.64 -5.37 -14.82
C VAL A 241 -7.88 -5.38 -13.92
N GLY A 242 -8.38 -6.56 -13.53
CA GLY A 242 -9.51 -6.66 -12.59
C GLY A 242 -9.19 -6.03 -11.23
N GLY A 243 -7.95 -6.17 -10.75
CA GLY A 243 -7.44 -5.48 -9.55
C GLY A 243 -7.48 -3.96 -9.68
N LEU A 244 -7.07 -3.44 -10.82
CA LEU A 244 -7.12 -2.00 -11.12
C LEU A 244 -8.57 -1.48 -11.13
N VAL A 245 -9.48 -2.19 -11.78
CA VAL A 245 -10.92 -1.81 -11.79
C VAL A 245 -11.48 -1.79 -10.36
N ARG A 246 -11.15 -2.77 -9.53
CA ARG A 246 -11.55 -2.79 -8.11
C ARG A 246 -10.98 -1.61 -7.32
N ALA A 247 -9.71 -1.26 -7.56
CA ALA A 247 -9.08 -0.12 -6.91
C ALA A 247 -9.79 1.19 -7.24
N VAL A 248 -10.20 1.37 -8.49
CA VAL A 248 -11.04 2.53 -8.90
C VAL A 248 -12.37 2.52 -8.15
N GLY A 249 -13.06 1.37 -8.06
CA GLY A 249 -14.32 1.25 -7.33
C GLY A 249 -14.17 1.59 -5.84
N ASN A 250 -13.11 1.10 -5.19
CA ASN A 250 -12.80 1.42 -3.79
C ASN A 250 -12.51 2.92 -3.61
N THR A 251 -11.79 3.54 -4.53
CA THR A 251 -11.50 4.98 -4.47
C THR A 251 -12.80 5.79 -4.57
N VAL A 252 -13.69 5.43 -5.49
CA VAL A 252 -15.01 6.08 -5.63
C VAL A 252 -15.82 5.95 -4.34
N THR A 253 -15.86 4.76 -3.73
CA THR A 253 -16.53 4.56 -2.43
C THR A 253 -15.91 5.43 -1.33
N ASN A 254 -14.57 5.52 -1.28
CA ASN A 254 -13.86 6.27 -0.24
C ASN A 254 -14.02 7.80 -0.37
N VAL A 255 -14.28 8.31 -1.58
CA VAL A 255 -14.68 9.73 -1.77
C VAL A 255 -15.94 10.06 -0.95
N GLY A 256 -16.83 9.12 -0.75
CA GLY A 256 -18.02 9.29 0.11
C GLY A 256 -17.69 9.65 1.56
N GLY A 257 -16.56 9.15 2.09
CA GLY A 257 -16.08 9.47 3.43
C GLY A 257 -15.65 10.93 3.62
N LEU A 258 -15.33 11.64 2.52
CA LEU A 258 -15.02 13.09 2.59
C LEU A 258 -16.22 13.94 2.98
N VAL A 259 -17.42 13.50 2.64
CA VAL A 259 -18.65 14.28 2.87
C VAL A 259 -19.54 13.70 3.97
N ASN A 260 -19.27 12.46 4.39
CA ASN A 260 -20.05 11.75 5.41
C ASN A 260 -19.13 11.10 6.45
N PRO A 261 -19.15 11.53 7.73
CA PRO A 261 -18.33 10.94 8.79
C PRO A 261 -18.67 9.48 9.09
N SER A 262 -19.90 9.05 8.78
CA SER A 262 -20.34 7.64 8.92
C SER A 262 -20.09 6.82 7.64
N GLY A 263 -19.57 7.40 6.58
CA GLY A 263 -19.22 6.72 5.34
C GLY A 263 -17.91 5.94 5.41
N ALA A 264 -17.59 5.23 4.34
CA ALA A 264 -16.32 4.54 4.20
C ALA A 264 -15.16 5.52 4.41
N ASN A 265 -14.22 5.18 5.30
CA ASN A 265 -13.10 6.02 5.70
C ASN A 265 -13.48 7.39 6.31
N GLY A 266 -14.71 7.58 6.76
CA GLY A 266 -15.18 8.84 7.32
C GLY A 266 -14.39 9.32 8.55
N ALA A 267 -13.78 8.41 9.31
CA ALA A 267 -12.91 8.75 10.44
C ALA A 267 -11.62 9.46 10.01
N VAL A 268 -11.11 9.16 8.81
CA VAL A 268 -9.86 9.68 8.24
C VAL A 268 -9.98 9.91 6.74
N PRO A 269 -10.86 10.81 6.35
CA PRO A 269 -11.32 10.88 4.96
C PRO A 269 -10.19 11.21 3.97
N VAL A 270 -9.27 12.07 4.33
CA VAL A 270 -8.16 12.45 3.44
C VAL A 270 -7.11 11.35 3.37
N ALA A 271 -6.68 10.79 4.52
CA ALA A 271 -5.72 9.70 4.55
C ALA A 271 -6.28 8.44 3.87
N GLY A 272 -7.56 8.12 4.10
CA GLY A 272 -8.25 7.00 3.45
C GLY A 272 -8.34 7.19 1.93
N LEU A 273 -8.57 8.41 1.46
CA LEU A 273 -8.56 8.69 0.02
C LEU A 273 -7.16 8.54 -0.57
N VAL A 274 -6.12 9.07 0.09
CA VAL A 274 -4.73 8.93 -0.36
C VAL A 274 -4.38 7.44 -0.49
N THR A 275 -4.63 6.63 0.54
CA THR A 275 -4.34 5.20 0.50
C THR A 275 -5.17 4.44 -0.53
N SER A 276 -6.40 4.85 -0.82
CA SER A 276 -7.22 4.22 -1.86
C SER A 276 -6.72 4.52 -3.29
N VAL A 277 -6.13 5.69 -3.50
CA VAL A 277 -5.51 6.05 -4.79
C VAL A 277 -4.14 5.41 -4.93
N VAL A 278 -3.31 5.52 -3.90
CA VAL A 278 -1.93 5.08 -3.95
C VAL A 278 -1.84 3.56 -3.73
N GLY A 279 -2.60 3.02 -2.81
CA GLY A 279 -2.52 1.63 -2.34
C GLY A 279 -1.54 1.49 -1.19
N GLY A 280 -1.31 0.26 -0.76
CA GLY A 280 -0.40 -0.08 0.32
C GLY A 280 -1.11 -0.62 1.55
N MET A 281 -0.49 -0.53 2.71
CA MET A 281 -1.04 -1.04 3.95
C MET A 281 -2.37 -0.34 4.27
N PRO A 282 -3.43 -1.09 4.60
CA PRO A 282 -4.63 -0.46 5.11
C PRO A 282 -4.25 0.25 6.40
N ALA A 283 -4.56 1.52 6.51
CA ALA A 283 -4.65 2.12 7.81
C ALA A 283 -5.72 1.32 8.55
N THR A 284 -5.36 0.72 9.65
CA THR A 284 -6.17 -0.24 10.41
C THR A 284 -7.45 0.36 11.02
N VAL A 285 -7.77 1.59 10.69
CA VAL A 285 -8.88 2.39 11.27
C VAL A 285 -9.92 2.82 10.25
N HIS A 286 -9.92 2.23 9.06
CA HIS A 286 -10.86 2.64 8.02
C HIS A 286 -12.32 2.27 8.27
N ASN A 287 -12.62 1.52 9.30
CA ASN A 287 -13.98 1.01 9.54
C ASN A 287 -14.74 1.66 10.69
N GLY A 288 -14.46 2.86 11.13
CA GLY A 288 -15.32 3.59 12.05
C GLY A 288 -15.78 2.84 13.34
N SER A 289 -15.32 1.61 13.54
CA SER A 289 -15.60 0.79 14.71
C SER A 289 -14.31 0.71 15.54
N ALA A 290 -14.05 1.72 16.32
CA ALA A 290 -13.11 1.62 17.43
C ALA A 290 -13.73 0.70 18.49
N THR A 291 -13.77 -0.60 18.23
CA THR A 291 -13.94 -1.59 19.30
C THR A 291 -12.55 -2.02 19.73
N GLY A 292 -12.11 -1.42 20.85
CA GLY A 292 -11.15 -1.97 21.78
C GLY A 292 -9.86 -2.54 21.19
N ALA A 293 -8.85 -1.69 21.03
CA ALA A 293 -7.47 -2.13 21.17
C ALA A 293 -6.76 -1.08 22.04
N ASP A 294 -6.29 -1.52 23.18
CA ASP A 294 -5.41 -0.78 24.07
C ASP A 294 -4.14 -0.37 23.32
N GLY A 295 -4.15 0.78 22.74
CA GLY A 295 -3.02 1.41 22.10
C GLY A 295 -3.39 2.86 21.88
N GLY A 296 -2.96 3.75 22.77
CA GLY A 296 -3.30 5.15 22.81
C GLY A 296 -3.30 5.84 21.45
N SER A 297 -4.45 5.88 20.80
CA SER A 297 -4.66 6.72 19.63
C SER A 297 -4.67 8.17 20.08
N PRO A 298 -3.83 9.06 19.52
CA PRO A 298 -3.85 10.49 19.88
C PRO A 298 -5.21 11.15 19.62
N LEU A 299 -6.07 10.51 18.84
CA LEU A 299 -7.43 10.98 18.53
C LEU A 299 -8.49 10.52 19.55
N GLY A 300 -8.19 9.58 20.45
CA GLY A 300 -9.09 9.18 21.52
C GLY A 300 -9.46 10.34 22.46
N ALA A 301 -8.57 11.30 22.61
CA ALA A 301 -8.80 12.51 23.40
C ALA A 301 -9.70 13.54 22.69
N LEU A 302 -9.85 13.48 21.37
CA LEU A 302 -10.67 14.39 20.58
C LEU A 302 -12.06 13.82 20.25
N ALA A 303 -12.27 12.51 20.44
CA ALA A 303 -13.54 11.86 20.12
C ALA A 303 -14.66 12.26 21.12
N ASN A 304 -14.34 12.84 22.24
CA ASN A 304 -15.34 13.32 23.20
C ASN A 304 -14.87 14.59 23.93
N PRO A 305 -14.90 15.77 23.29
CA PRO A 305 -14.46 17.01 23.91
C PRO A 305 -15.31 17.44 25.13
N LEU A 306 -16.44 16.76 25.34
CA LEU A 306 -17.33 17.02 26.47
C LEU A 306 -17.13 16.03 27.66
N ALA A 307 -16.31 14.99 27.51
CA ALA A 307 -16.07 14.03 28.58
C ALA A 307 -15.53 14.65 29.87
N PRO A 308 -14.61 15.64 29.83
CA PRO A 308 -14.18 16.33 31.04
C PRO A 308 -15.31 17.12 31.73
N ILE A 309 -16.24 17.67 30.94
CA ILE A 309 -17.34 18.52 31.44
C ILE A 309 -18.44 17.65 32.06
N THR A 310 -18.77 16.51 31.46
CA THR A 310 -19.75 15.56 32.00
C THR A 310 -19.25 14.91 33.28
N GLY A 311 -17.95 14.62 33.41
CA GLY A 311 -17.32 14.15 34.64
C GLY A 311 -17.39 15.18 35.76
N LEU A 312 -17.15 16.44 35.41
CA LEU A 312 -17.21 17.55 36.40
C LEU A 312 -18.64 17.83 36.89
N VAL A 313 -19.62 17.82 35.99
CA VAL A 313 -21.03 18.02 36.29
C VAL A 313 -21.59 16.84 37.12
N GLY A 314 -21.21 15.60 36.77
CA GLY A 314 -21.58 14.41 37.54
C GLY A 314 -21.00 14.39 38.95
N GLY A 315 -19.75 14.85 39.09
CA GLY A 315 -19.11 15.00 40.41
C GLY A 315 -19.74 16.10 41.27
N LEU A 316 -20.17 17.18 40.66
CA LEU A 316 -20.82 18.30 41.38
C LEU A 316 -22.26 17.96 41.84
N LEU A 317 -23.01 17.25 41.01
CA LEU A 317 -24.39 16.83 41.33
C LEU A 317 -24.44 15.66 42.29
N GLY A 318 -23.44 14.75 42.26
CA GLY A 318 -23.34 13.64 43.21
C GLY A 318 -22.94 14.06 44.63
N GLY A 319 -22.30 15.21 44.79
CA GLY A 319 -21.89 15.77 46.10
C GLY A 319 -22.99 16.50 46.86
N VAL A 320 -24.11 16.84 46.23
CA VAL A 320 -25.23 17.59 46.85
C VAL A 320 -26.36 16.69 47.35
N ALA A 321 -26.42 15.42 46.93
CA ALA A 321 -27.47 14.47 47.32
C ALA A 321 -27.13 13.61 48.55
N GLY A 322 -26.02 13.89 49.25
CA GLY A 322 -25.53 13.09 50.39
C GLY A 322 -25.37 13.90 51.70
N LYS A 323 -26.32 14.73 52.04
CA LYS A 323 -26.49 15.23 53.42
C LYS A 323 -27.95 15.28 53.82
#